data_50c139b4a39771f39913d8ede1d1b96f
#
_entry.id   50c139b4a39771f39913d8ede1d1b96f
#
_cell.length_a   1.000
_cell.length_b   1.000
_cell.length_c   1.000
_cell.angle_alpha   90.00
_cell.angle_beta   90.00
_cell.angle_gamma   90.00
#
_symmetry.space_group_name_H-M   'P 1'
#
loop_
_entity.id
_entity.type
_entity.pdbx_description
1 polymer ?
#
loop_
_entity_poly.entity_id
_entity_poly.type
_entity_poly.pdbx_seq_one_letter_code
_entity_poly.pdbx_strand_id
1 'polypeptide(L)'
;SQYHAVDTMRKHLEAAGYEQLLESGAWKLKSGGKYYVIRSGSSLIAFRIPAQDSQNYRGFQIVASHSDSPSFKIKTNPEMNVEEHYVKLNVEKYGGMLCAPWFDRPLSVAGRLIVKENNRLVTKLVNVDRDLVMIPNLAIHMNREANNGYDYNIQKDMLPLYGCGEAKGKFMKQIAEAANVEEDAILASDLFLYNRMKGSIWGACEEFISSPKLDDLQCAFSSLEAFLQSEEPLPSENVQANEQSEVDGKNVINGKSIPVHCVFDNEEVGSGTKQGAASTFLADTLIRINHAMGRDEAGYRQSIANSFMLSADNAHGVHPNHTDKACPTNRPYPGNGVVIKYSANQKYTTDAISAAVFEEICNRANVPYQIYVNRSDILGGSTLGNISTTQVPVNTVDIGLAQLAMHSPYETGSVKDTDYMIQAMKTFFEASVRQTEDGYEIISR
;
A
#
# COMPACT_ATOMS: atom_id res chain seq x y z
N SER A 1 -8.14 -8.39 4.31
CA SER A 1 -8.68 -7.26 3.54
C SER A 1 -7.91 -5.98 3.87
N GLN A 2 -8.04 -4.96 3.04
CA GLN A 2 -7.45 -3.62 3.25
C GLN A 2 -7.78 -3.05 4.63
N TYR A 3 -8.96 -3.30 5.15
CA TYR A 3 -9.35 -2.85 6.50
C TYR A 3 -8.49 -3.48 7.60
N HIS A 4 -8.15 -4.77 7.46
CA HIS A 4 -7.27 -5.48 8.40
C HIS A 4 -5.82 -5.02 8.27
N ALA A 5 -5.36 -4.69 7.05
CA ALA A 5 -4.03 -4.14 6.83
C ALA A 5 -3.87 -2.81 7.59
N VAL A 6 -4.82 -1.89 7.42
CA VAL A 6 -4.82 -0.60 8.13
C VAL A 6 -4.97 -0.77 9.66
N ASP A 7 -5.80 -1.70 10.14
CA ASP A 7 -5.91 -1.98 11.58
C ASP A 7 -4.61 -2.54 12.16
N THR A 8 -3.89 -3.36 11.41
CA THR A 8 -2.57 -3.86 11.82
C THR A 8 -1.56 -2.71 11.90
N MET A 9 -1.48 -1.86 10.87
CA MET A 9 -0.62 -0.67 10.89
C MET A 9 -0.95 0.27 12.06
N ARG A 10 -2.25 0.51 12.30
CA ARG A 10 -2.73 1.29 13.45
C ARG A 10 -2.19 0.74 14.78
N LYS A 11 -2.27 -0.57 14.98
CA LYS A 11 -1.78 -1.21 16.22
C LYS A 11 -0.27 -1.05 16.39
N HIS A 12 0.51 -1.17 15.33
CA HIS A 12 1.96 -0.93 15.37
C HIS A 12 2.28 0.52 15.70
N LEU A 13 1.57 1.47 15.09
CA LEU A 13 1.73 2.91 15.36
C LEU A 13 1.35 3.25 16.81
N GLU A 14 0.22 2.74 17.32
CA GLU A 14 -0.20 2.95 18.70
C GLU A 14 0.82 2.37 19.70
N ALA A 15 1.34 1.18 19.43
CA ALA A 15 2.39 0.57 20.23
C ALA A 15 3.69 1.40 20.26
N ALA A 16 3.97 2.16 19.18
CA ALA A 16 5.08 3.09 19.08
C ALA A 16 4.75 4.52 19.59
N GLY A 17 3.58 4.71 20.21
CA GLY A 17 3.17 5.97 20.85
C GLY A 17 2.58 7.02 19.90
N TYR A 18 2.05 6.62 18.73
CA TYR A 18 1.34 7.51 17.84
C TYR A 18 -0.11 7.73 18.29
N GLU A 19 -0.57 8.97 18.23
CA GLU A 19 -1.94 9.37 18.58
C GLU A 19 -2.82 9.49 17.32
N GLN A 20 -4.03 8.96 17.39
CA GLN A 20 -5.00 9.12 16.31
C GLN A 20 -5.58 10.52 16.27
N LEU A 21 -5.54 11.13 15.10
CA LEU A 21 -6.25 12.36 14.78
C LEU A 21 -7.54 12.05 14.00
N LEU A 22 -8.64 12.67 14.39
CA LEU A 22 -9.88 12.59 13.63
C LEU A 22 -9.92 13.67 12.55
N GLU A 23 -10.34 13.29 11.33
CA GLU A 23 -10.52 14.25 10.23
C GLU A 23 -11.56 15.34 10.57
N SER A 24 -12.59 15.00 11.35
CA SER A 24 -13.63 15.95 11.82
C SER A 24 -13.20 16.83 12.98
N GLY A 25 -12.05 16.51 13.62
CA GLY A 25 -11.57 17.24 14.80
C GLY A 25 -10.61 18.37 14.46
N ALA A 26 -10.40 19.29 15.41
CA ALA A 26 -9.30 20.24 15.35
C ALA A 26 -7.98 19.57 15.72
N TRP A 27 -6.93 19.81 14.94
CA TRP A 27 -5.61 19.24 15.22
C TRP A 27 -4.77 20.22 16.06
N LYS A 28 -4.24 19.73 17.16
CA LYS A 28 -3.30 20.44 18.03
C LYS A 28 -2.01 19.64 18.05
N LEU A 29 -1.10 19.97 17.15
CA LEU A 29 0.16 19.27 17.00
C LEU A 29 1.23 19.88 17.91
N LYS A 30 2.09 19.04 18.47
CA LYS A 30 3.18 19.44 19.37
C LYS A 30 4.52 19.12 18.72
N SER A 31 5.56 19.87 19.03
CA SER A 31 6.94 19.51 18.71
C SER A 31 7.27 18.11 19.24
N GLY A 32 7.88 17.27 18.44
CA GLY A 32 8.15 15.86 18.75
C GLY A 32 6.92 14.95 18.75
N GLY A 33 5.73 15.48 18.43
CA GLY A 33 4.49 14.70 18.42
C GLY A 33 4.42 13.69 17.28
N LYS A 34 3.80 12.54 17.54
CA LYS A 34 3.62 11.41 16.65
C LYS A 34 2.13 11.19 16.41
N TYR A 35 1.70 11.22 15.16
CA TYR A 35 0.28 11.22 14.83
C TYR A 35 -0.04 10.33 13.64
N TYR A 36 -1.27 9.83 13.59
CA TYR A 36 -1.83 9.19 12.41
C TYR A 36 -3.30 9.57 12.21
N VAL A 37 -3.76 9.48 10.97
CA VAL A 37 -5.14 9.70 10.55
C VAL A 37 -5.59 8.57 9.65
N ILE A 38 -6.85 8.13 9.77
CA ILE A 38 -7.43 7.04 8.97
C ILE A 38 -8.65 7.58 8.23
N ARG A 39 -8.71 7.33 6.92
CA ARG A 39 -9.88 7.61 6.08
C ARG A 39 -10.56 6.31 5.67
N SER A 40 -11.86 6.25 5.85
CA SER A 40 -12.72 5.09 5.47
C SER A 40 -12.30 3.74 6.05
N GLY A 41 -11.40 3.69 7.05
CA GLY A 41 -10.90 2.45 7.66
C GLY A 41 -9.94 1.65 6.77
N SER A 42 -9.59 2.15 5.59
CA SER A 42 -8.78 1.44 4.60
C SER A 42 -7.59 2.23 4.05
N SER A 43 -7.48 3.52 4.39
CA SER A 43 -6.32 4.35 4.09
C SER A 43 -5.80 5.00 5.35
N LEU A 44 -4.47 5.19 5.44
CA LEU A 44 -3.80 5.69 6.64
C LEU A 44 -2.66 6.63 6.25
N ILE A 45 -2.53 7.73 6.99
CA ILE A 45 -1.36 8.60 6.93
C ILE A 45 -0.81 8.77 8.34
N ALA A 46 0.47 8.46 8.55
CA ALA A 46 1.17 8.71 9.79
C ALA A 46 2.32 9.71 9.57
N PHE A 47 2.60 10.55 10.56
CA PHE A 47 3.65 11.55 10.48
C PHE A 47 4.22 11.90 11.86
N ARG A 48 5.44 12.45 11.87
CA ARG A 48 6.11 12.94 13.08
C ARG A 48 6.48 14.41 12.91
N ILE A 49 6.18 15.20 13.93
CA ILE A 49 6.62 16.59 13.97
C ILE A 49 8.04 16.65 14.54
N PRO A 50 8.99 17.37 13.92
CA PRO A 50 10.33 17.53 14.46
C PRO A 50 10.30 18.05 15.90
N ALA A 51 11.18 17.52 16.75
CA ALA A 51 11.27 17.91 18.17
C ALA A 51 11.81 19.34 18.36
N GLN A 52 12.69 19.77 17.44
CA GLN A 52 13.28 21.10 17.44
C GLN A 52 12.84 21.86 16.18
N ASP A 53 12.68 23.16 16.30
CA ASP A 53 12.37 24.09 15.21
C ASP A 53 11.15 23.66 14.35
N SER A 54 10.14 23.10 14.98
CA SER A 54 8.99 22.49 14.32
C SER A 54 8.19 23.45 13.44
N GLN A 55 8.22 24.76 13.71
CA GLN A 55 7.56 25.80 12.90
C GLN A 55 8.32 26.09 11.59
N ASN A 56 9.62 25.84 11.57
CA ASN A 56 10.49 26.05 10.41
C ASN A 56 10.82 24.75 9.68
N TYR A 57 9.94 23.74 9.76
CA TYR A 57 10.16 22.51 8.99
C TYR A 57 10.30 22.81 7.50
N ARG A 58 11.18 22.07 6.81
CA ARG A 58 11.53 22.32 5.41
C ARG A 58 10.42 21.92 4.44
N GLY A 59 9.99 20.68 4.52
CA GLY A 59 9.02 20.05 3.65
C GLY A 59 8.64 18.68 4.18
N PHE A 60 8.15 17.81 3.31
CA PHE A 60 7.69 16.48 3.66
C PHE A 60 8.51 15.41 2.93
N GLN A 61 8.95 14.38 3.66
CA GLN A 61 9.51 13.15 3.08
C GLN A 61 8.43 12.09 3.12
N ILE A 62 7.83 11.80 1.97
CA ILE A 62 6.62 10.99 1.87
C ILE A 62 6.97 9.62 1.27
N VAL A 63 6.53 8.54 1.89
CA VAL A 63 6.48 7.23 1.23
C VAL A 63 5.02 6.84 1.12
N ALA A 64 4.55 6.63 -0.10
CA ALA A 64 3.18 6.27 -0.41
C ALA A 64 3.12 4.86 -1.02
N SER A 65 2.15 4.05 -0.56
CA SER A 65 1.88 2.68 -0.97
C SER A 65 0.37 2.41 -0.91
N HIS A 66 -0.08 1.17 -1.14
CA HIS A 66 -1.50 0.86 -1.03
C HIS A 66 -1.83 -0.38 -0.19
N SER A 67 -3.08 -0.47 0.26
CA SER A 67 -3.57 -1.48 1.21
C SER A 67 -4.42 -2.57 0.58
N ASP A 68 -4.96 -2.31 -0.61
CA ASP A 68 -5.82 -3.23 -1.34
C ASP A 68 -5.01 -4.20 -2.21
N SER A 69 -5.66 -5.21 -2.73
CA SER A 69 -5.10 -6.22 -3.64
C SER A 69 -6.23 -6.86 -4.42
N PRO A 70 -6.01 -7.39 -5.62
CA PRO A 70 -7.05 -8.03 -6.40
C PRO A 70 -7.73 -9.18 -5.64
N SER A 71 -9.06 -9.22 -5.69
CA SER A 71 -9.85 -10.19 -4.96
C SER A 71 -11.27 -10.31 -5.54
N PHE A 72 -12.10 -11.12 -4.89
CA PHE A 72 -13.54 -11.17 -5.13
C PHE A 72 -14.29 -10.50 -3.99
N LYS A 73 -15.11 -9.50 -4.31
CA LYS A 73 -16.03 -8.86 -3.36
C LYS A 73 -17.35 -9.63 -3.30
N ILE A 74 -17.80 -9.95 -2.10
CA ILE A 74 -19.11 -10.56 -1.86
C ILE A 74 -20.21 -9.52 -2.14
N LYS A 75 -21.22 -9.87 -2.94
CA LYS A 75 -22.37 -8.99 -3.23
C LYS A 75 -23.34 -8.94 -2.06
N THR A 76 -24.19 -7.92 -2.02
CA THR A 76 -25.13 -7.65 -0.91
C THR A 76 -26.09 -8.83 -0.63
N ASN A 77 -26.61 -9.50 -1.64
CA ASN A 77 -27.40 -10.72 -1.50
C ASN A 77 -26.58 -11.90 -2.02
N PRO A 78 -25.73 -12.51 -1.17
CA PRO A 78 -24.66 -13.38 -1.65
C PRO A 78 -25.10 -14.80 -1.98
N GLU A 79 -26.10 -15.36 -1.30
CA GLU A 79 -26.44 -16.77 -1.46
C GLU A 79 -27.19 -17.04 -2.76
N MET A 80 -26.72 -18.02 -3.50
CA MET A 80 -27.33 -18.54 -4.73
C MET A 80 -27.59 -20.03 -4.59
N ASN A 81 -28.85 -20.44 -4.61
CA ASN A 81 -29.25 -21.84 -4.61
C ASN A 81 -29.07 -22.48 -5.99
N VAL A 82 -28.52 -23.66 -6.06
CA VAL A 82 -28.31 -24.44 -7.27
C VAL A 82 -29.03 -25.78 -7.13
N GLU A 83 -30.13 -25.94 -7.85
CA GLU A 83 -30.93 -27.17 -7.96
C GLU A 83 -31.29 -27.79 -6.58
N GLU A 84 -31.48 -26.95 -5.55
CA GLU A 84 -31.73 -27.34 -4.15
C GLU A 84 -30.61 -28.22 -3.51
N HIS A 85 -29.48 -28.45 -4.22
CA HIS A 85 -28.38 -29.29 -3.77
C HIS A 85 -27.17 -28.50 -3.27
N TYR A 86 -26.92 -27.32 -3.86
CA TYR A 86 -25.73 -26.52 -3.51
C TYR A 86 -26.11 -25.08 -3.21
N VAL A 87 -25.31 -24.46 -2.38
CA VAL A 87 -25.30 -23.00 -2.17
C VAL A 87 -23.93 -22.48 -2.58
N LYS A 88 -23.90 -21.51 -3.47
CA LYS A 88 -22.71 -20.76 -3.86
C LYS A 88 -22.89 -19.28 -3.54
N LEU A 89 -21.78 -18.54 -3.44
CA LEU A 89 -21.82 -17.12 -3.17
C LEU A 89 -21.70 -16.30 -4.46
N ASN A 90 -22.52 -15.27 -4.56
CA ASN A 90 -22.46 -14.30 -5.65
C ASN A 90 -21.37 -13.28 -5.33
N VAL A 91 -20.38 -13.19 -6.21
CA VAL A 91 -19.22 -12.32 -6.05
C VAL A 91 -19.01 -11.47 -7.30
N GLU A 92 -18.25 -10.41 -7.17
CA GLU A 92 -17.75 -9.64 -8.30
C GLU A 92 -16.24 -9.48 -8.20
N LYS A 93 -15.59 -9.37 -9.34
CA LYS A 93 -14.16 -9.16 -9.45
C LYS A 93 -13.80 -7.76 -8.96
N TYR A 94 -12.80 -7.68 -8.10
CA TYR A 94 -12.17 -6.45 -7.63
C TYR A 94 -10.73 -6.41 -8.14
N GLY A 95 -10.42 -5.43 -8.99
CA GLY A 95 -9.09 -5.27 -9.59
C GLY A 95 -8.78 -6.23 -10.75
N GLY A 96 -7.60 -6.09 -11.29
CA GLY A 96 -7.06 -6.94 -12.36
C GLY A 96 -6.39 -8.19 -11.81
N MET A 97 -6.97 -9.38 -11.95
CA MET A 97 -6.44 -10.60 -11.36
C MET A 97 -6.13 -11.70 -12.36
N LEU A 98 -5.21 -12.58 -12.01
CA LEU A 98 -5.05 -13.89 -12.62
C LEU A 98 -6.15 -14.81 -12.08
N CYS A 99 -7.08 -15.26 -12.95
CA CYS A 99 -8.23 -16.07 -12.52
C CYS A 99 -7.84 -17.51 -12.18
N ALA A 100 -7.03 -18.17 -13.01
CA ALA A 100 -6.68 -19.58 -12.85
C ALA A 100 -6.16 -19.96 -11.44
N PRO A 101 -5.30 -19.16 -10.79
CA PRO A 101 -4.80 -19.53 -9.45
C PRO A 101 -5.81 -19.47 -8.32
N TRP A 102 -7.04 -18.99 -8.55
CA TRP A 102 -8.09 -18.96 -7.52
C TRP A 102 -8.82 -20.30 -7.37
N PHE A 103 -8.72 -21.18 -8.34
CA PHE A 103 -9.37 -22.49 -8.30
C PHE A 103 -8.70 -23.46 -7.32
N ASP A 104 -9.50 -24.42 -6.82
CA ASP A 104 -9.12 -25.63 -6.10
C ASP A 104 -8.25 -25.38 -4.85
N ARG A 105 -8.44 -24.24 -4.20
CA ARG A 105 -7.72 -23.89 -2.98
C ARG A 105 -8.63 -23.43 -1.86
N PRO A 106 -8.21 -23.57 -0.59
CA PRO A 106 -9.02 -23.12 0.54
C PRO A 106 -9.09 -21.60 0.54
N LEU A 107 -10.31 -21.07 0.53
CA LEU A 107 -10.62 -19.66 0.62
C LEU A 107 -11.48 -19.36 1.85
N SER A 108 -11.45 -18.13 2.30
CA SER A 108 -12.32 -17.63 3.31
C SER A 108 -12.74 -16.18 3.06
N VAL A 109 -13.47 -15.59 4.02
CA VAL A 109 -14.08 -14.28 3.93
C VAL A 109 -13.56 -13.39 5.05
N ALA A 110 -13.14 -12.18 4.70
CA ALA A 110 -12.77 -11.13 5.64
C ALA A 110 -13.19 -9.75 5.12
N GLY A 111 -13.46 -8.82 6.04
CA GLY A 111 -13.87 -7.48 5.66
C GLY A 111 -14.31 -6.66 6.85
N ARG A 112 -15.28 -5.79 6.62
CA ARG A 112 -15.93 -5.02 7.67
C ARG A 112 -17.45 -5.12 7.62
N LEU A 113 -18.06 -4.96 8.77
CA LEU A 113 -19.50 -4.82 8.97
C LEU A 113 -19.80 -3.44 9.52
N ILE A 114 -20.94 -2.88 9.12
CA ILE A 114 -21.52 -1.73 9.77
C ILE A 114 -22.68 -2.24 10.64
N VAL A 115 -22.50 -2.11 11.94
CA VAL A 115 -23.40 -2.65 12.96
C VAL A 115 -24.10 -1.52 13.70
N LYS A 116 -25.39 -1.69 13.93
CA LYS A 116 -26.16 -0.77 14.75
C LYS A 116 -26.01 -1.12 16.23
N GLU A 117 -25.41 -0.24 17.00
CA GLU A 117 -25.32 -0.30 18.46
C GLU A 117 -26.05 0.91 19.07
N ASN A 118 -27.24 0.70 19.59
CA ASN A 118 -28.14 1.78 20.05
C ASN A 118 -28.38 2.83 18.94
N ASN A 119 -27.98 4.08 19.14
CA ASN A 119 -28.07 5.17 18.17
C ASN A 119 -26.78 5.38 17.34
N ARG A 120 -25.84 4.45 17.38
CA ARG A 120 -24.55 4.54 16.69
C ARG A 120 -24.44 3.50 15.59
N LEU A 121 -23.78 3.87 14.52
CA LEU A 121 -23.29 2.93 13.50
C LEU A 121 -21.80 2.69 13.75
N VAL A 122 -21.46 1.47 14.06
CA VAL A 122 -20.10 1.08 14.45
C VAL A 122 -19.52 0.15 13.40
N THR A 123 -18.27 0.37 13.03
CA THR A 123 -17.53 -0.54 12.16
C THR A 123 -16.93 -1.68 12.99
N LYS A 124 -17.22 -2.92 12.59
CA LYS A 124 -16.59 -4.13 13.14
C LYS A 124 -15.80 -4.83 12.03
N LEU A 125 -14.56 -5.20 12.30
CA LEU A 125 -13.81 -6.06 11.41
C LEU A 125 -14.26 -7.51 11.61
N VAL A 126 -14.31 -8.26 10.52
CA VAL A 126 -14.64 -9.67 10.54
C VAL A 126 -13.64 -10.48 9.72
N ASN A 127 -13.20 -11.58 10.28
CA ASN A 127 -12.39 -12.59 9.61
C ASN A 127 -12.93 -13.97 9.98
N VAL A 128 -13.43 -14.70 8.99
CA VAL A 128 -13.78 -16.10 9.17
C VAL A 128 -12.51 -16.93 9.07
N ASP A 129 -11.86 -17.16 10.20
CA ASP A 129 -10.53 -17.80 10.24
C ASP A 129 -10.58 -19.32 10.13
N ARG A 130 -11.28 -19.82 9.11
CA ARG A 130 -11.31 -21.24 8.71
C ARG A 130 -11.51 -21.36 7.21
N ASP A 131 -11.25 -22.52 6.65
CA ASP A 131 -11.60 -22.83 5.25
C ASP A 131 -13.12 -22.82 5.12
N LEU A 132 -13.64 -21.90 4.34
CA LEU A 132 -15.09 -21.64 4.26
C LEU A 132 -15.65 -21.92 2.89
N VAL A 133 -14.95 -21.55 1.83
CA VAL A 133 -15.42 -21.67 0.45
C VAL A 133 -14.29 -22.14 -0.46
N MET A 134 -14.67 -22.63 -1.63
CA MET A 134 -13.75 -23.04 -2.69
C MET A 134 -14.37 -22.70 -4.05
N ILE A 135 -13.55 -22.36 -5.03
CA ILE A 135 -13.95 -22.26 -6.43
C ILE A 135 -13.48 -23.55 -7.10
N PRO A 136 -14.34 -24.55 -7.31
CA PRO A 136 -13.94 -25.82 -7.92
C PRO A 136 -13.78 -25.66 -9.44
N ASN A 137 -12.71 -26.21 -10.00
CA ASN A 137 -12.58 -26.36 -11.44
C ASN A 137 -13.62 -27.31 -12.02
N LEU A 138 -14.01 -27.08 -13.27
CA LEU A 138 -14.72 -28.05 -14.05
C LEU A 138 -13.73 -29.15 -14.47
N ALA A 139 -14.12 -30.44 -14.29
CA ALA A 139 -13.25 -31.54 -14.64
C ALA A 139 -12.79 -31.48 -16.11
N ILE A 140 -11.56 -31.86 -16.38
CA ILE A 140 -10.96 -31.82 -17.72
C ILE A 140 -11.81 -32.58 -18.77
N HIS A 141 -12.50 -33.64 -18.36
CA HIS A 141 -13.39 -34.41 -19.25
C HIS A 141 -14.60 -33.62 -19.74
N MET A 142 -15.00 -32.59 -18.98
CA MET A 142 -16.16 -31.73 -19.27
C MET A 142 -15.72 -30.38 -19.88
N ASN A 143 -14.44 -30.02 -19.76
CA ASN A 143 -13.84 -28.84 -20.37
C ASN A 143 -12.48 -29.19 -21.02
N ARG A 144 -12.53 -29.74 -22.24
CA ARG A 144 -11.34 -30.14 -22.99
C ARG A 144 -10.43 -28.98 -23.37
N GLU A 145 -10.98 -27.76 -23.42
CA GLU A 145 -10.25 -26.54 -23.77
C GLU A 145 -9.56 -25.86 -22.57
N ALA A 146 -9.68 -26.41 -21.36
CA ALA A 146 -9.15 -25.81 -20.15
C ALA A 146 -7.64 -25.42 -20.24
N ASN A 147 -6.84 -26.19 -21.00
CA ASN A 147 -5.42 -25.94 -21.19
C ASN A 147 -5.08 -25.24 -22.53
N ASN A 148 -6.07 -24.85 -23.32
CA ASN A 148 -5.91 -24.28 -24.65
C ASN A 148 -6.31 -22.79 -24.74
N GLY A 149 -6.07 -22.03 -23.65
CA GLY A 149 -6.41 -20.59 -23.60
C GLY A 149 -7.88 -20.32 -23.23
N TYR A 150 -8.46 -21.13 -22.37
CA TYR A 150 -9.85 -20.94 -21.89
C TYR A 150 -10.00 -19.57 -21.19
N ASP A 151 -11.00 -18.80 -21.65
CA ASP A 151 -11.35 -17.50 -21.08
C ASP A 151 -12.41 -17.67 -19.98
N TYR A 152 -12.01 -17.39 -18.73
CA TYR A 152 -12.88 -17.57 -17.58
C TYR A 152 -13.97 -16.50 -17.51
N ASN A 153 -15.22 -16.95 -17.49
CA ASN A 153 -16.36 -16.09 -17.20
C ASN A 153 -16.60 -15.99 -15.71
N ILE A 154 -16.41 -14.78 -15.15
CA ILE A 154 -16.51 -14.56 -13.70
C ILE A 154 -17.85 -15.02 -13.13
N GLN A 155 -18.98 -14.75 -13.82
CA GLN A 155 -20.32 -15.09 -13.33
C GLN A 155 -20.65 -16.59 -13.43
N LYS A 156 -19.94 -17.33 -14.29
CA LYS A 156 -20.19 -18.77 -14.49
C LYS A 156 -19.16 -19.63 -13.76
N ASP A 157 -17.87 -19.29 -13.92
CA ASP A 157 -16.76 -20.15 -13.54
C ASP A 157 -16.21 -19.85 -12.15
N MET A 158 -16.35 -18.59 -11.66
CA MET A 158 -15.61 -18.10 -10.51
C MET A 158 -16.46 -17.91 -9.23
N LEU A 159 -17.73 -18.33 -9.24
CA LEU A 159 -18.56 -18.22 -8.04
C LEU A 159 -18.23 -19.33 -7.03
N PRO A 160 -17.80 -18.97 -5.81
CA PRO A 160 -17.35 -19.95 -4.84
C PRO A 160 -18.50 -20.83 -4.30
N LEU A 161 -18.24 -22.12 -4.23
CA LEU A 161 -19.12 -23.08 -3.54
C LEU A 161 -19.00 -22.84 -2.04
N TYR A 162 -20.14 -22.64 -1.39
CA TYR A 162 -20.23 -22.40 0.06
C TYR A 162 -20.71 -23.63 0.82
N GLY A 163 -21.58 -24.44 0.26
CA GLY A 163 -22.04 -25.66 0.92
C GLY A 163 -23.11 -26.41 0.14
N CYS A 164 -23.64 -27.47 0.75
CA CYS A 164 -24.81 -28.18 0.27
C CYS A 164 -26.11 -27.44 0.64
N GLY A 165 -27.26 -27.93 0.21
CA GLY A 165 -28.56 -27.28 0.41
C GLY A 165 -28.86 -26.86 1.87
N GLU A 166 -28.36 -27.60 2.85
CA GLU A 166 -28.48 -27.25 4.28
C GLU A 166 -27.73 -25.95 4.68
N ALA A 167 -26.82 -25.46 3.84
CA ALA A 167 -26.11 -24.21 4.07
C ALA A 167 -26.96 -22.96 3.74
N LYS A 168 -28.11 -23.13 3.09
CA LYS A 168 -29.01 -22.05 2.73
C LYS A 168 -29.43 -21.20 3.93
N GLY A 169 -29.28 -19.87 3.81
CA GLY A 169 -29.64 -18.93 4.88
C GLY A 169 -28.63 -18.86 6.03
N LYS A 170 -27.45 -19.49 5.91
CA LYS A 170 -26.47 -19.53 7.02
C LYS A 170 -25.28 -18.61 6.84
N PHE A 171 -25.09 -18.00 5.68
CA PHE A 171 -23.88 -17.22 5.41
C PHE A 171 -23.78 -16.00 6.35
N MET A 172 -24.79 -15.13 6.37
CA MET A 172 -24.74 -13.94 7.22
C MET A 172 -24.72 -14.28 8.71
N LYS A 173 -25.38 -15.36 9.12
CA LYS A 173 -25.28 -15.87 10.49
C LYS A 173 -23.84 -16.23 10.86
N GLN A 174 -23.11 -16.94 10.00
CA GLN A 174 -21.70 -17.27 10.24
C GLN A 174 -20.79 -16.03 10.25
N ILE A 175 -21.10 -15.03 9.43
CA ILE A 175 -20.40 -13.75 9.46
C ILE A 175 -20.64 -13.03 10.79
N ALA A 176 -21.88 -12.99 11.27
CA ALA A 176 -22.26 -12.41 12.56
C ALA A 176 -21.57 -13.10 13.73
N GLU A 177 -21.58 -14.45 13.74
CA GLU A 177 -20.87 -15.27 14.73
C GLU A 177 -19.35 -14.97 14.74
N ALA A 178 -18.72 -14.91 13.57
CA ALA A 178 -17.29 -14.59 13.44
C ALA A 178 -16.92 -13.17 13.92
N ALA A 179 -17.86 -12.23 13.81
CA ALA A 179 -17.70 -10.84 14.27
C ALA A 179 -18.15 -10.64 15.73
N ASN A 180 -18.73 -11.66 16.37
CA ASN A 180 -19.37 -11.60 17.69
C ASN A 180 -20.42 -10.48 17.78
N VAL A 181 -21.35 -10.49 16.84
CA VAL A 181 -22.49 -9.55 16.76
C VAL A 181 -23.78 -10.29 16.43
N GLU A 182 -24.93 -9.67 16.73
CA GLU A 182 -26.22 -10.18 16.30
C GLU A 182 -26.42 -9.93 14.80
N GLU A 183 -26.96 -10.93 14.08
CA GLU A 183 -27.18 -10.85 12.62
C GLU A 183 -28.08 -9.65 12.25
N ASP A 184 -29.17 -9.46 12.98
CA ASP A 184 -30.14 -8.37 12.77
C ASP A 184 -29.55 -6.97 13.03
N ALA A 185 -28.42 -6.87 13.73
CA ALA A 185 -27.72 -5.63 13.96
C ALA A 185 -26.84 -5.21 12.77
N ILE A 186 -26.56 -6.12 11.83
CA ILE A 186 -25.73 -5.85 10.66
C ILE A 186 -26.57 -5.08 9.61
N LEU A 187 -26.19 -3.85 9.31
CA LEU A 187 -26.88 -3.03 8.31
C LEU A 187 -26.23 -3.08 6.94
N ALA A 188 -24.90 -3.24 6.90
CA ALA A 188 -24.14 -3.29 5.65
C ALA A 188 -22.81 -4.01 5.85
N SER A 189 -22.19 -4.44 4.76
CA SER A 189 -20.90 -5.12 4.82
C SER A 189 -20.07 -4.84 3.56
N ASP A 190 -18.74 -4.82 3.74
CA ASP A 190 -17.75 -4.92 2.67
C ASP A 190 -16.90 -6.16 2.93
N LEU A 191 -17.27 -7.27 2.30
CA LEU A 191 -16.65 -8.57 2.49
C LEU A 191 -15.92 -9.01 1.22
N PHE A 192 -14.74 -9.60 1.42
CA PHE A 192 -13.87 -10.07 0.35
C PHE A 192 -13.42 -11.50 0.58
N LEU A 193 -13.23 -12.26 -0.49
CA LEU A 193 -12.54 -13.54 -0.41
C LEU A 193 -11.06 -13.32 -0.14
N TYR A 194 -10.42 -14.27 0.52
CA TYR A 194 -8.97 -14.32 0.62
C TYR A 194 -8.46 -15.75 0.57
N ASN A 195 -7.26 -15.92 0.03
CA ASN A 195 -6.53 -17.18 0.04
C ASN A 195 -5.97 -17.47 1.43
N ARG A 196 -6.26 -18.64 1.96
CA ARG A 196 -5.82 -19.06 3.30
C ARG A 196 -4.43 -19.71 3.35
N MET A 197 -3.81 -19.92 2.21
CA MET A 197 -2.44 -20.42 2.18
C MET A 197 -1.52 -19.44 2.90
N LYS A 198 -0.74 -19.95 3.85
CA LYS A 198 0.25 -19.14 4.56
C LYS A 198 1.40 -18.80 3.64
N GLY A 199 2.07 -17.68 3.90
CA GLY A 199 3.34 -17.38 3.26
C GLY A 199 4.38 -18.45 3.54
N SER A 200 5.28 -18.68 2.60
CA SER A 200 6.37 -19.64 2.72
C SER A 200 7.67 -19.10 2.15
N ILE A 201 8.77 -19.49 2.79
CA ILE A 201 10.12 -19.30 2.25
C ILE A 201 10.51 -20.61 1.55
N TRP A 202 11.08 -20.51 0.36
CA TRP A 202 11.42 -21.66 -0.47
C TRP A 202 12.56 -21.35 -1.45
N GLY A 203 12.95 -22.35 -2.23
CA GLY A 203 14.08 -22.30 -3.14
C GLY A 203 15.24 -23.17 -2.62
N ALA A 204 16.21 -23.45 -3.46
CA ALA A 204 17.36 -24.29 -3.10
C ALA A 204 18.24 -23.65 -2.00
N CYS A 205 18.20 -22.31 -1.89
CA CYS A 205 18.93 -21.51 -0.89
C CYS A 205 17.99 -20.64 -0.04
N GLU A 206 16.69 -20.96 0.01
CA GLU A 206 15.66 -20.21 0.74
C GLU A 206 15.58 -18.73 0.30
N GLU A 207 15.80 -18.47 -0.99
CA GLU A 207 15.91 -17.13 -1.56
C GLU A 207 14.56 -16.47 -1.89
N PHE A 208 13.49 -17.28 -2.02
CA PHE A 208 12.16 -16.79 -2.40
C PHE A 208 11.19 -16.75 -1.22
N ILE A 209 10.33 -15.76 -1.23
CA ILE A 209 9.13 -15.71 -0.42
C ILE A 209 7.91 -15.74 -1.32
N SER A 210 6.94 -16.62 -1.02
CA SER A 210 5.62 -16.59 -1.64
C SER A 210 4.55 -16.34 -0.60
N SER A 211 3.66 -15.42 -0.91
CA SER A 211 2.57 -15.03 -0.01
C SER A 211 1.41 -14.43 -0.81
N PRO A 212 0.17 -14.50 -0.30
CA PRO A 212 -0.89 -13.61 -0.77
C PRO A 212 -0.52 -12.15 -0.54
N LYS A 213 -0.86 -11.27 -1.51
CA LYS A 213 -0.84 -9.80 -1.35
C LYS A 213 0.55 -9.20 -1.11
N LEU A 214 1.60 -9.73 -1.76
CA LEU A 214 2.89 -9.04 -1.79
C LEU A 214 2.72 -7.67 -2.47
N ASP A 215 1.93 -7.62 -3.51
CA ASP A 215 1.39 -6.41 -4.10
C ASP A 215 0.13 -5.95 -3.31
N ASP A 216 0.17 -4.84 -2.54
CA ASP A 216 1.36 -4.02 -2.30
C ASP A 216 1.71 -3.99 -0.78
N LEU A 217 1.21 -5.00 -0.03
CA LEU A 217 1.49 -5.05 1.41
C LEU A 217 2.98 -5.21 1.73
N GLN A 218 3.80 -5.67 0.77
CA GLN A 218 5.25 -5.72 0.96
C GLN A 218 5.85 -4.32 1.02
N CYS A 219 5.47 -3.41 0.11
CA CYS A 219 5.91 -2.01 0.17
C CYS A 219 5.30 -1.27 1.36
N ALA A 220 4.01 -1.49 1.65
CA ALA A 220 3.33 -0.86 2.78
C ALA A 220 3.96 -1.27 4.13
N PHE A 221 4.31 -2.55 4.30
CA PHE A 221 5.04 -3.06 5.45
C PHE A 221 6.44 -2.46 5.53
N SER A 222 7.19 -2.49 4.41
CA SER A 222 8.55 -1.94 4.37
C SER A 222 8.58 -0.45 4.73
N SER A 223 7.58 0.31 4.24
CA SER A 223 7.43 1.72 4.57
C SER A 223 7.12 1.95 6.06
N LEU A 224 6.21 1.15 6.65
CA LEU A 224 5.88 1.25 8.07
C LEU A 224 7.11 0.95 8.95
N GLU A 225 7.81 -0.16 8.67
CA GLU A 225 9.01 -0.55 9.42
C GLU A 225 10.12 0.51 9.30
N ALA A 226 10.39 0.99 8.07
CA ALA A 226 11.36 2.04 7.84
C ALA A 226 10.99 3.33 8.57
N PHE A 227 9.70 3.69 8.54
CA PHE A 227 9.17 4.87 9.22
C PHE A 227 9.35 4.78 10.74
N LEU A 228 9.04 3.64 11.35
CA LEU A 228 9.23 3.42 12.79
C LEU A 228 10.71 3.38 13.18
N GLN A 229 11.55 2.71 12.39
CA GLN A 229 12.99 2.59 12.65
C GLN A 229 13.76 3.89 12.41
N SER A 230 13.22 4.85 11.64
CA SER A 230 13.82 6.17 11.42
C SER A 230 13.50 7.18 12.53
N GLU A 231 12.93 6.74 13.65
CA GLU A 231 12.65 7.62 14.79
C GLU A 231 13.96 8.18 15.38
N GLU A 232 13.98 9.49 15.58
CA GLU A 232 15.10 10.14 16.27
C GLU A 232 15.17 9.64 17.71
N PRO A 233 16.36 9.26 18.22
CA PRO A 233 16.53 9.13 19.64
C PRO A 233 16.23 10.49 20.31
N LEU A 234 15.53 10.47 21.45
CA LEU A 234 15.34 11.68 22.26
C LEU A 234 16.68 12.37 22.46
N PRO A 235 16.79 13.70 22.29
CA PRO A 235 18.04 14.40 22.50
C PRO A 235 18.57 14.05 23.88
N SER A 236 19.78 13.52 23.97
CA SER A 236 20.51 13.55 25.24
C SER A 236 20.68 15.01 25.63
N GLU A 237 20.44 15.37 26.88
CA GLU A 237 20.34 16.76 27.41
C GLU A 237 21.55 17.69 27.12
N ASN A 238 22.50 17.29 26.25
CA ASN A 238 23.78 17.97 26.03
C ASN A 238 24.15 18.22 24.55
N VAL A 239 23.21 18.44 23.64
CA VAL A 239 23.57 18.92 22.28
C VAL A 239 23.26 20.40 22.17
N GLN A 240 24.31 21.23 22.28
CA GLN A 240 24.25 22.66 21.93
C GLN A 240 23.83 22.82 20.47
N ALA A 241 22.79 23.61 20.24
CA ALA A 241 22.35 24.00 18.91
C ALA A 241 23.50 24.68 18.16
N ASN A 242 23.96 24.10 17.07
CA ASN A 242 24.89 24.76 16.17
C ASN A 242 24.15 25.83 15.38
N GLU A 243 24.74 27.02 15.44
CA GLU A 243 24.26 28.27 14.89
C GLU A 243 24.02 28.26 13.37
N GLN A 244 23.13 29.15 12.96
CA GLN A 244 22.75 29.50 11.61
C GLN A 244 23.96 29.65 10.68
N SER A 245 24.08 28.82 9.67
CA SER A 245 24.94 29.12 8.53
C SER A 245 24.13 29.98 7.54
N GLU A 246 24.42 31.27 7.49
CA GLU A 246 24.04 32.14 6.39
C GLU A 246 24.74 31.64 5.12
N VAL A 247 24.01 31.02 4.23
CA VAL A 247 24.43 30.78 2.85
C VAL A 247 23.70 31.79 1.97
N ASP A 248 24.45 32.75 1.47
CA ASP A 248 24.07 33.71 0.40
C ASP A 248 22.70 34.39 0.54
N GLY A 249 22.47 35.21 1.58
CA GLY A 249 21.45 36.26 1.56
C GLY A 249 20.01 35.86 1.20
N LYS A 250 19.68 34.59 1.06
CA LYS A 250 18.33 34.06 0.77
C LYS A 250 17.80 33.41 2.03
N ASN A 251 16.53 33.65 2.37
CA ASN A 251 15.80 33.00 3.47
C ASN A 251 15.69 31.50 3.24
N VAL A 252 16.74 30.73 3.58
CA VAL A 252 16.74 29.28 3.47
C VAL A 252 16.11 28.69 4.74
N ILE A 253 15.05 27.89 4.58
CA ILE A 253 14.45 27.14 5.66
C ILE A 253 15.42 26.03 6.06
N ASN A 254 16.04 26.11 7.24
CA ASN A 254 17.04 25.17 7.75
C ASN A 254 16.45 24.01 8.56
N GLY A 255 15.13 23.95 8.73
CA GLY A 255 14.44 22.93 9.49
C GLY A 255 14.52 21.53 8.88
N LYS A 256 14.27 20.51 9.68
CA LYS A 256 14.14 19.12 9.23
C LYS A 256 12.85 18.93 8.45
N SER A 257 12.83 17.98 7.51
CA SER A 257 11.59 17.56 6.83
C SER A 257 10.73 16.70 7.76
N ILE A 258 9.42 16.77 7.58
CA ILE A 258 8.43 15.94 8.28
C ILE A 258 8.33 14.60 7.53
N PRO A 259 8.69 13.46 8.16
CA PRO A 259 8.48 12.15 7.57
C PRO A 259 6.98 11.78 7.57
N VAL A 260 6.52 11.23 6.44
CA VAL A 260 5.10 10.86 6.24
C VAL A 260 5.02 9.46 5.63
N HIS A 261 4.42 8.54 6.37
CA HIS A 261 4.02 7.22 5.87
C HIS A 261 2.57 7.30 5.42
N CYS A 262 2.31 7.01 4.14
CA CYS A 262 0.99 7.12 3.52
C CYS A 262 0.60 5.81 2.86
N VAL A 263 -0.60 5.30 3.16
CA VAL A 263 -1.15 4.09 2.53
C VAL A 263 -2.54 4.42 2.01
N PHE A 264 -2.72 4.32 0.70
CA PHE A 264 -4.00 4.54 0.03
C PHE A 264 -4.78 3.23 -0.12
N ASP A 265 -6.04 3.33 -0.47
CA ASP A 265 -6.91 2.21 -0.87
C ASP A 265 -7.34 2.39 -2.33
N ASN A 266 -7.88 1.32 -2.91
CA ASN A 266 -8.45 1.29 -4.25
C ASN A 266 -7.48 1.59 -5.40
N GLU A 267 -6.19 1.34 -5.22
CA GLU A 267 -5.20 1.42 -6.30
C GLU A 267 -5.60 0.47 -7.43
N GLU A 268 -5.93 -0.76 -7.10
CA GLU A 268 -6.27 -1.87 -7.99
C GLU A 268 -7.54 -1.64 -8.87
N VAL A 269 -8.28 -0.60 -8.56
CA VAL A 269 -9.47 -0.17 -9.30
C VAL A 269 -9.38 1.28 -9.77
N GLY A 270 -8.16 1.84 -9.82
CA GLY A 270 -7.84 3.11 -10.47
C GLY A 270 -7.82 4.33 -9.55
N SER A 271 -7.73 4.14 -8.23
CA SER A 271 -7.52 5.22 -7.23
C SER A 271 -8.59 6.32 -7.16
N GLY A 272 -9.65 6.27 -7.98
CA GLY A 272 -10.65 7.33 -8.15
C GLY A 272 -11.72 7.38 -7.05
N THR A 273 -11.36 7.17 -5.79
CA THR A 273 -12.26 7.16 -4.63
C THR A 273 -11.83 8.18 -3.58
N LYS A 274 -12.71 8.45 -2.59
CA LYS A 274 -12.42 9.40 -1.51
C LYS A 274 -11.24 8.99 -0.62
N GLN A 275 -10.81 7.74 -0.64
CA GLN A 275 -9.68 7.18 0.10
C GLN A 275 -8.53 6.70 -0.81
N GLY A 276 -8.65 6.85 -2.12
CA GLY A 276 -7.60 6.52 -3.09
C GLY A 276 -6.60 7.64 -3.32
N ALA A 277 -5.57 7.37 -4.11
CA ALA A 277 -4.51 8.34 -4.43
C ALA A 277 -5.00 9.58 -5.20
N ALA A 278 -6.15 9.49 -5.91
CA ALA A 278 -6.78 10.62 -6.58
C ALA A 278 -7.57 11.54 -5.63
N SER A 279 -7.73 11.15 -4.35
CA SER A 279 -8.43 11.98 -3.36
C SER A 279 -7.55 13.09 -2.81
N THR A 280 -8.17 14.02 -2.11
CA THR A 280 -7.46 15.09 -1.37
C THR A 280 -6.88 14.62 -0.03
N PHE A 281 -6.91 13.31 0.30
CA PHE A 281 -6.53 12.82 1.62
C PHE A 281 -5.12 13.24 2.04
N LEU A 282 -4.14 13.06 1.14
CA LEU A 282 -2.78 13.50 1.39
C LEU A 282 -2.70 15.05 1.45
N ALA A 283 -3.26 15.74 0.47
CA ALA A 283 -3.25 17.21 0.42
C ALA A 283 -3.88 17.84 1.69
N ASP A 284 -5.08 17.37 2.08
CA ASP A 284 -5.77 17.82 3.29
C ASP A 284 -4.91 17.61 4.54
N THR A 285 -4.24 16.46 4.64
CA THR A 285 -3.37 16.14 5.77
C THR A 285 -2.17 17.09 5.83
N LEU A 286 -1.46 17.30 4.72
CA LEU A 286 -0.28 18.17 4.66
C LEU A 286 -0.66 19.64 4.94
N ILE A 287 -1.77 20.12 4.38
CA ILE A 287 -2.30 21.47 4.64
C ILE A 287 -2.63 21.65 6.15
N ARG A 288 -3.26 20.66 6.77
CA ARG A 288 -3.61 20.71 8.19
C ARG A 288 -2.38 20.67 9.09
N ILE A 289 -1.35 19.91 8.73
CA ILE A 289 -0.05 19.95 9.43
C ILE A 289 0.53 21.35 9.34
N ASN A 290 0.59 21.93 8.12
CA ASN A 290 1.11 23.27 7.91
C ASN A 290 0.41 24.33 8.76
N HIS A 291 -0.91 24.33 8.76
CA HIS A 291 -1.71 25.28 9.57
C HIS A 291 -1.52 25.05 11.07
N ALA A 292 -1.46 23.81 11.54
CA ALA A 292 -1.24 23.50 12.95
C ALA A 292 0.16 23.90 13.43
N MET A 293 1.13 23.99 12.52
CA MET A 293 2.48 24.54 12.78
C MET A 293 2.53 26.07 12.68
N GLY A 294 1.41 26.75 12.47
CA GLY A 294 1.33 28.21 12.41
C GLY A 294 1.79 28.83 11.10
N ARG A 295 1.91 28.04 10.01
CA ARG A 295 2.30 28.53 8.70
C ARG A 295 1.10 28.82 7.81
N ASP A 296 1.23 29.84 6.97
CA ASP A 296 0.23 30.26 6.00
C ASP A 296 0.29 29.47 4.69
N GLU A 297 -0.52 29.87 3.71
CA GLU A 297 -0.56 29.26 2.38
C GLU A 297 0.79 29.40 1.63
N ALA A 298 1.48 30.53 1.76
CA ALA A 298 2.80 30.73 1.15
C ALA A 298 3.81 29.75 1.75
N GLY A 299 3.81 29.58 3.06
CA GLY A 299 4.61 28.59 3.77
C GLY A 299 4.30 27.16 3.36
N TYR A 300 3.03 26.84 3.09
CA TYR A 300 2.64 25.53 2.54
C TYR A 300 3.25 25.30 1.15
N ARG A 301 3.13 26.27 0.23
CA ARG A 301 3.70 26.15 -1.12
C ARG A 301 5.22 25.98 -1.10
N GLN A 302 5.91 26.69 -0.21
CA GLN A 302 7.35 26.51 0.00
C GLN A 302 7.68 25.10 0.52
N SER A 303 6.88 24.57 1.43
CA SER A 303 7.08 23.21 1.96
C SER A 303 6.88 22.15 0.88
N ILE A 304 5.86 22.29 0.03
CA ILE A 304 5.60 21.37 -1.08
C ILE A 304 6.76 21.38 -2.09
N ALA A 305 7.31 22.56 -2.42
CA ALA A 305 8.46 22.68 -3.32
C ALA A 305 9.74 22.00 -2.78
N ASN A 306 9.85 21.90 -1.45
CA ASN A 306 10.95 21.21 -0.75
C ASN A 306 10.58 19.81 -0.27
N SER A 307 9.51 19.22 -0.82
CA SER A 307 9.05 17.87 -0.47
C SER A 307 9.47 16.87 -1.55
N PHE A 308 9.57 15.62 -1.13
CA PHE A 308 9.86 14.51 -2.02
C PHE A 308 9.01 13.29 -1.66
N MET A 309 8.59 12.52 -2.67
CA MET A 309 7.78 11.32 -2.48
C MET A 309 8.41 10.10 -3.13
N LEU A 310 8.42 8.99 -2.41
CA LEU A 310 8.59 7.65 -2.96
C LEU A 310 7.19 7.06 -3.17
N SER A 311 6.84 6.80 -4.41
CA SER A 311 5.65 6.02 -4.78
C SER A 311 6.08 4.56 -4.84
N ALA A 312 5.74 3.81 -3.80
CA ALA A 312 6.19 2.45 -3.61
C ALA A 312 5.07 1.46 -3.93
N ASP A 313 5.31 0.64 -4.94
CA ASP A 313 4.40 -0.35 -5.48
C ASP A 313 5.22 -1.39 -6.24
N ASN A 314 4.97 -2.69 -6.04
CA ASN A 314 5.83 -3.74 -6.55
C ASN A 314 6.00 -3.69 -8.08
N ALA A 315 7.10 -4.27 -8.56
CA ALA A 315 7.51 -4.24 -9.96
C ALA A 315 7.51 -5.65 -10.58
N HIS A 316 7.32 -5.74 -11.89
CA HIS A 316 7.42 -7.03 -12.58
C HIS A 316 8.88 -7.48 -12.66
N GLY A 317 9.19 -8.63 -12.06
CA GLY A 317 10.47 -9.34 -12.26
C GLY A 317 10.52 -10.04 -13.61
N VAL A 318 11.73 -10.25 -14.14
CA VAL A 318 11.92 -11.07 -15.35
C VAL A 318 11.44 -12.49 -15.07
N HIS A 319 10.45 -12.94 -15.84
CA HIS A 319 9.87 -14.26 -15.64
C HIS A 319 10.77 -15.35 -16.25
N PRO A 320 11.14 -16.41 -15.51
CA PRO A 320 12.13 -17.41 -15.97
C PRO A 320 11.73 -18.14 -17.25
N ASN A 321 10.44 -18.38 -17.48
CA ASN A 321 9.92 -19.04 -18.68
C ASN A 321 9.49 -18.08 -19.79
N HIS A 322 9.52 -16.75 -19.55
CA HIS A 322 9.04 -15.73 -20.48
C HIS A 322 9.97 -14.51 -20.47
N THR A 323 11.26 -14.74 -20.59
CA THR A 323 12.29 -13.68 -20.57
C THR A 323 12.14 -12.69 -21.73
N ASP A 324 11.46 -13.07 -22.79
CA ASP A 324 11.11 -12.26 -23.95
C ASP A 324 10.05 -11.19 -23.64
N LYS A 325 9.30 -11.30 -22.54
CA LYS A 325 8.30 -10.30 -22.11
C LYS A 325 8.91 -9.09 -21.42
N ALA A 326 10.15 -9.17 -20.96
CA ALA A 326 10.87 -8.07 -20.36
C ALA A 326 11.60 -7.20 -21.39
N CYS A 327 11.88 -5.94 -21.02
CA CYS A 327 12.76 -5.07 -21.81
C CYS A 327 14.12 -5.74 -22.02
N PRO A 328 14.75 -5.60 -23.20
CA PRO A 328 16.05 -6.25 -23.46
C PRO A 328 17.19 -5.76 -22.57
N THR A 329 17.14 -4.52 -22.08
CA THR A 329 18.25 -3.84 -21.38
C THR A 329 17.93 -3.46 -19.95
N ASN A 330 16.65 -3.33 -19.56
CA ASN A 330 16.21 -2.94 -18.21
C ASN A 330 15.44 -4.10 -17.59
N ARG A 331 16.16 -4.95 -16.86
CA ARG A 331 15.73 -6.30 -16.51
C ARG A 331 15.87 -6.57 -15.01
N PRO A 332 14.87 -6.23 -14.20
CA PRO A 332 14.93 -6.49 -12.76
C PRO A 332 14.68 -7.96 -12.43
N TYR A 333 15.39 -8.46 -11.44
CA TYR A 333 15.28 -9.81 -10.92
C TYR A 333 15.02 -9.78 -9.40
N PRO A 334 14.20 -10.69 -8.86
CA PRO A 334 14.08 -10.87 -7.41
C PRO A 334 15.45 -11.13 -6.76
N GLY A 335 15.73 -10.45 -5.64
CA GLY A 335 16.97 -10.61 -4.87
C GLY A 335 18.10 -9.65 -5.25
N ASN A 336 17.91 -8.78 -6.24
CA ASN A 336 18.92 -7.85 -6.70
C ASN A 336 18.66 -6.38 -6.28
N GLY A 337 17.78 -6.17 -5.31
CA GLY A 337 17.54 -4.86 -4.72
C GLY A 337 16.31 -4.14 -5.24
N VAL A 338 16.18 -2.88 -4.82
CA VAL A 338 15.03 -2.03 -5.10
C VAL A 338 14.96 -1.68 -6.59
N VAL A 339 13.77 -1.66 -7.15
CA VAL A 339 13.53 -1.36 -8.57
C VAL A 339 13.06 0.08 -8.71
N ILE A 340 13.72 0.87 -9.55
CA ILE A 340 13.28 2.20 -9.99
C ILE A 340 12.52 2.02 -11.31
N LYS A 341 11.27 2.49 -11.36
CA LYS A 341 10.37 2.28 -12.50
C LYS A 341 10.27 3.53 -13.36
N TYR A 342 10.50 3.42 -14.68
CA TYR A 342 10.38 4.51 -15.64
C TYR A 342 9.28 4.27 -16.66
N SER A 343 8.62 5.33 -17.08
CA SER A 343 7.64 5.30 -18.16
C SER A 343 7.66 6.60 -18.97
N ALA A 344 7.95 6.51 -20.27
CA ALA A 344 7.89 7.67 -21.15
C ALA A 344 6.49 8.31 -21.22
N ASN A 345 5.44 7.51 -21.02
CA ASN A 345 4.04 7.96 -21.00
C ASN A 345 3.57 8.42 -19.60
N GLN A 346 4.52 8.61 -18.65
CA GLN A 346 4.24 9.06 -17.28
C GLN A 346 3.20 8.21 -16.54
N LYS A 347 3.20 6.89 -16.83
CA LYS A 347 2.48 5.91 -16.01
C LYS A 347 3.18 5.65 -14.68
N TYR A 348 4.48 5.91 -14.65
CA TYR A 348 5.34 6.09 -13.49
C TYR A 348 5.88 7.52 -13.54
N THR A 349 5.94 8.17 -12.39
CA THR A 349 6.31 9.61 -12.26
C THR A 349 7.80 9.87 -12.41
N THR A 350 8.62 8.82 -12.35
CA THR A 350 10.08 8.91 -12.34
C THR A 350 10.60 9.70 -13.53
N ASP A 351 11.43 10.67 -13.24
CA ASP A 351 12.26 11.41 -14.18
C ASP A 351 13.75 11.32 -13.79
N ALA A 352 14.62 11.99 -14.54
CA ALA A 352 16.05 11.94 -14.28
C ALA A 352 16.45 12.52 -12.91
N ILE A 353 15.72 13.54 -12.43
CA ILE A 353 15.97 14.19 -11.13
C ILE A 353 15.57 13.27 -9.99
N SER A 354 14.34 12.80 -10.01
CA SER A 354 13.80 11.96 -8.95
C SER A 354 14.52 10.62 -8.84
N ALA A 355 14.93 10.06 -9.98
CA ALA A 355 15.76 8.86 -10.01
C ALA A 355 17.13 9.10 -9.37
N ALA A 356 17.85 10.16 -9.79
CA ALA A 356 19.18 10.46 -9.26
C ALA A 356 19.16 10.69 -7.73
N VAL A 357 18.11 11.34 -7.21
CA VAL A 357 17.93 11.49 -5.76
C VAL A 357 17.78 10.13 -5.08
N PHE A 358 16.96 9.24 -5.63
CA PHE A 358 16.76 7.94 -5.01
C PHE A 358 17.95 6.99 -5.18
N GLU A 359 18.65 7.03 -6.31
CA GLU A 359 19.92 6.31 -6.50
C GLU A 359 20.96 6.72 -5.45
N GLU A 360 21.06 8.02 -5.16
CA GLU A 360 21.96 8.51 -4.11
C GLU A 360 21.49 8.06 -2.71
N ILE A 361 20.18 7.98 -2.44
CA ILE A 361 19.65 7.39 -1.19
C ILE A 361 20.04 5.91 -1.08
N CYS A 362 19.90 5.13 -2.15
CA CYS A 362 20.31 3.73 -2.17
C CYS A 362 21.82 3.58 -1.93
N ASN A 363 22.65 4.44 -2.54
CA ASN A 363 24.10 4.44 -2.32
C ASN A 363 24.44 4.71 -0.85
N ARG A 364 23.82 5.71 -0.22
CA ARG A 364 24.00 6.01 1.21
C ARG A 364 23.53 4.88 2.12
N ALA A 365 22.45 4.20 1.74
CA ALA A 365 21.95 3.04 2.45
C ALA A 365 22.76 1.75 2.22
N ASN A 366 23.72 1.78 1.28
CA ASN A 366 24.44 0.59 0.77
C ASN A 366 23.46 -0.50 0.29
N VAL A 367 22.40 -0.09 -0.43
CA VAL A 367 21.36 -0.94 -0.98
C VAL A 367 21.50 -1.03 -2.49
N PRO A 368 21.51 -2.23 -3.09
CA PRO A 368 21.50 -2.38 -4.53
C PRO A 368 20.16 -1.91 -5.13
N TYR A 369 20.20 -1.38 -6.34
CA TYR A 369 19.00 -1.00 -7.09
C TYR A 369 19.07 -1.46 -8.53
N GLN A 370 17.91 -1.55 -9.16
CA GLN A 370 17.70 -2.02 -10.52
C GLN A 370 16.78 -1.04 -11.25
N ILE A 371 16.83 -1.07 -12.57
CA ILE A 371 15.96 -0.25 -13.42
C ILE A 371 14.91 -1.13 -14.10
N TYR A 372 13.66 -0.66 -14.09
CA TYR A 372 12.54 -1.23 -14.82
C TYR A 372 12.00 -0.25 -15.86
N VAL A 373 11.86 -0.72 -17.08
CA VAL A 373 11.12 -0.07 -18.15
C VAL A 373 10.30 -1.13 -18.86
N ASN A 374 9.07 -0.83 -19.22
CA ASN A 374 8.29 -1.78 -20.02
C ASN A 374 8.95 -2.06 -21.37
N ARG A 375 8.79 -3.26 -21.91
CA ARG A 375 9.10 -3.55 -23.30
C ARG A 375 8.26 -2.62 -24.20
N SER A 376 8.85 -2.06 -25.25
CA SER A 376 8.27 -0.95 -26.04
C SER A 376 6.91 -1.26 -26.67
N ASP A 377 6.59 -2.51 -26.88
CA ASP A 377 5.34 -3.03 -27.47
C ASP A 377 4.34 -3.54 -26.41
N ILE A 378 4.65 -3.41 -25.11
CA ILE A 378 3.76 -3.81 -24.01
C ILE A 378 3.29 -2.55 -23.27
N LEU A 379 1.98 -2.40 -23.17
CA LEU A 379 1.39 -1.38 -22.31
C LEU A 379 1.57 -1.81 -20.86
N GLY A 380 2.28 -1.01 -20.09
CA GLY A 380 2.43 -1.22 -18.66
C GLY A 380 1.18 -0.80 -17.87
N GLY A 381 1.14 -1.21 -16.60
CA GLY A 381 0.22 -0.66 -15.62
C GLY A 381 0.54 0.81 -15.29
N SER A 382 -0.24 1.38 -14.40
CA SER A 382 -0.01 2.67 -13.74
C SER A 382 0.15 2.40 -12.25
N THR A 383 0.67 3.37 -11.50
CA THR A 383 0.81 3.31 -10.06
C THR A 383 0.07 4.47 -9.40
N LEU A 384 0.06 4.49 -8.08
CA LEU A 384 -0.51 5.57 -7.29
C LEU A 384 0.22 6.91 -7.46
N GLY A 385 1.51 6.91 -7.85
CA GLY A 385 2.35 8.11 -7.89
C GLY A 385 1.87 9.14 -8.89
N ASN A 386 1.69 8.76 -10.16
CA ASN A 386 1.23 9.68 -11.20
C ASN A 386 -0.19 10.23 -10.95
N ILE A 387 -0.98 9.52 -10.15
CA ILE A 387 -2.34 9.94 -9.75
C ILE A 387 -2.23 10.91 -8.56
N SER A 388 -1.48 10.54 -7.50
CA SER A 388 -1.32 11.35 -6.29
C SER A 388 -0.67 12.72 -6.58
N THR A 389 0.29 12.79 -7.50
CA THR A 389 0.95 14.05 -7.89
C THR A 389 0.03 15.05 -8.57
N THR A 390 -1.14 14.64 -9.06
CA THR A 390 -2.17 15.58 -9.53
C THR A 390 -2.83 16.36 -8.38
N GLN A 391 -2.79 15.84 -7.16
CA GLN A 391 -3.33 16.46 -5.96
C GLN A 391 -2.23 17.17 -5.14
N VAL A 392 -1.05 16.56 -5.04
CA VAL A 392 0.11 17.09 -4.30
C VAL A 392 1.33 17.07 -5.25
N PRO A 393 1.61 18.18 -5.92
CA PRO A 393 2.65 18.23 -6.97
C PRO A 393 4.07 18.29 -6.38
N VAL A 394 4.56 17.15 -5.91
CA VAL A 394 5.92 16.98 -5.36
C VAL A 394 6.77 16.15 -6.30
N ASN A 395 8.09 16.35 -6.25
CA ASN A 395 9.00 15.46 -6.96
C ASN A 395 8.84 14.03 -6.46
N THR A 396 8.62 13.11 -7.40
CA THR A 396 8.27 11.75 -7.06
C THR A 396 9.06 10.75 -7.90
N VAL A 397 9.53 9.69 -7.27
CA VAL A 397 10.10 8.52 -7.92
C VAL A 397 9.22 7.31 -7.66
N ASP A 398 8.92 6.54 -8.70
CA ASP A 398 8.22 5.26 -8.57
C ASP A 398 9.24 4.14 -8.36
N ILE A 399 9.09 3.44 -7.25
CA ILE A 399 9.94 2.33 -6.83
C ILE A 399 9.11 1.09 -6.53
N GLY A 400 9.75 -0.06 -6.41
CA GLY A 400 9.09 -1.30 -6.02
C GLY A 400 10.07 -2.44 -5.81
N LEU A 401 9.56 -3.62 -5.54
CA LEU A 401 10.32 -4.86 -5.46
C LEU A 401 9.96 -5.78 -6.62
N ALA A 402 10.97 -6.42 -7.20
CA ALA A 402 10.75 -7.35 -8.29
C ALA A 402 9.99 -8.59 -7.81
N GLN A 403 8.82 -8.86 -8.40
CA GLN A 403 8.04 -10.04 -8.08
C GLN A 403 7.57 -10.80 -9.32
N LEU A 404 7.23 -12.06 -9.13
CA LEU A 404 6.60 -12.94 -10.11
C LEU A 404 5.13 -13.17 -9.73
N ALA A 405 4.32 -13.47 -10.74
CA ALA A 405 2.89 -13.76 -10.57
C ALA A 405 2.11 -12.63 -9.88
N MET A 406 2.46 -11.37 -10.16
CA MET A 406 1.69 -10.20 -9.70
C MET A 406 0.19 -10.38 -9.99
N HIS A 407 -0.67 -10.02 -9.04
CA HIS A 407 -2.13 -10.21 -9.09
C HIS A 407 -2.61 -11.67 -9.04
N SER A 408 -1.73 -12.61 -8.72
CA SER A 408 -2.12 -13.96 -8.28
C SER A 408 -2.61 -13.90 -6.81
N PRO A 409 -3.52 -14.77 -6.37
CA PRO A 409 -3.78 -14.91 -4.93
C PRO A 409 -2.59 -15.48 -4.14
N TYR A 410 -1.47 -15.78 -4.80
CA TYR A 410 -0.22 -16.25 -4.18
C TYR A 410 0.97 -15.85 -5.06
N GLU A 411 1.63 -14.76 -4.68
CA GLU A 411 2.68 -14.09 -5.43
C GLU A 411 4.06 -14.49 -4.92
N THR A 412 5.12 -14.21 -5.69
CA THR A 412 6.48 -14.59 -5.33
C THR A 412 7.43 -13.42 -5.48
N GLY A 413 8.16 -13.12 -4.41
CA GLY A 413 9.25 -12.14 -4.37
C GLY A 413 10.53 -12.75 -3.81
N SER A 414 11.50 -11.89 -3.45
CA SER A 414 12.71 -12.31 -2.76
C SER A 414 12.67 -11.95 -1.28
N VAL A 415 13.25 -12.83 -0.45
CA VAL A 415 13.43 -12.58 0.99
C VAL A 415 14.28 -11.34 1.23
N LYS A 416 15.38 -11.16 0.49
CA LYS A 416 16.34 -10.06 0.70
C LYS A 416 15.79 -8.69 0.34
N ASP A 417 14.92 -8.62 -0.66
CA ASP A 417 14.48 -7.33 -1.20
C ASP A 417 13.64 -6.54 -0.20
N THR A 418 12.92 -7.20 0.71
CA THR A 418 12.18 -6.54 1.78
C THR A 418 13.13 -5.75 2.70
N ASP A 419 14.25 -6.37 3.10
CA ASP A 419 15.25 -5.69 3.95
C ASP A 419 15.90 -4.52 3.20
N TYR A 420 16.22 -4.68 1.92
CA TYR A 420 16.75 -3.60 1.09
C TYR A 420 15.79 -2.43 0.99
N MET A 421 14.50 -2.69 0.79
CA MET A 421 13.48 -1.65 0.74
C MET A 421 13.36 -0.91 2.08
N ILE A 422 13.34 -1.63 3.21
CA ILE A 422 13.30 -1.03 4.55
C ILE A 422 14.52 -0.12 4.76
N GLN A 423 15.72 -0.56 4.41
CA GLN A 423 16.95 0.23 4.57
C GLN A 423 16.95 1.49 3.70
N ALA A 424 16.56 1.37 2.43
CA ALA A 424 16.46 2.52 1.52
C ALA A 424 15.43 3.55 2.00
N MET A 425 14.23 3.09 2.36
CA MET A 425 13.17 3.97 2.87
C MET A 425 13.52 4.60 4.23
N LYS A 426 14.19 3.87 5.11
CA LYS A 426 14.70 4.42 6.38
C LYS A 426 15.68 5.55 6.13
N THR A 427 16.67 5.34 5.27
CA THR A 427 17.64 6.37 4.89
C THR A 427 16.96 7.59 4.25
N PHE A 428 15.91 7.35 3.45
CA PHE A 428 15.10 8.43 2.89
C PHE A 428 14.34 9.22 3.97
N PHE A 429 13.70 8.57 4.93
CA PHE A 429 13.02 9.26 6.04
C PHE A 429 13.99 10.03 6.95
N GLU A 430 15.24 9.58 7.05
CA GLU A 430 16.31 10.23 7.81
C GLU A 430 17.00 11.35 7.05
N ALA A 431 16.76 11.51 5.75
CA ALA A 431 17.28 12.58 4.93
C ALA A 431 16.29 13.74 4.81
N SER A 432 16.75 14.85 4.24
CA SER A 432 15.91 15.92 3.70
C SER A 432 16.41 16.26 2.30
N VAL A 433 15.50 16.31 1.34
CA VAL A 433 15.80 16.74 -0.02
C VAL A 433 15.51 18.23 -0.11
N ARG A 434 16.47 19.01 -0.61
CA ARG A 434 16.35 20.47 -0.78
C ARG A 434 16.58 20.84 -2.23
N GLN A 435 15.69 21.63 -2.80
CA GLN A 435 15.92 22.28 -4.08
C GLN A 435 16.92 23.42 -3.91
N THR A 436 17.94 23.47 -4.78
CA THR A 436 18.92 24.54 -4.88
C THR A 436 18.69 25.31 -6.19
N GLU A 437 19.51 26.33 -6.45
CA GLU A 437 19.40 27.13 -7.66
C GLU A 437 19.71 26.32 -8.95
N ASP A 438 20.61 25.36 -8.83
CA ASP A 438 21.15 24.57 -9.93
C ASP A 438 20.93 23.05 -9.77
N GLY A 439 20.11 22.63 -8.79
CA GLY A 439 19.83 21.20 -8.60
C GLY A 439 19.17 20.86 -7.28
N TYR A 440 19.62 19.76 -6.69
CA TYR A 440 19.09 19.22 -5.43
C TYR A 440 20.23 18.83 -4.49
N GLU A 441 20.03 19.07 -3.23
CA GLU A 441 20.92 18.64 -2.15
C GLU A 441 20.20 17.64 -1.25
N ILE A 442 20.88 16.54 -0.92
CA ILE A 442 20.40 15.55 0.03
C ILE A 442 21.17 15.75 1.32
N ILE A 443 20.47 16.22 2.35
CA ILE A 443 21.02 16.55 3.67
C ILE A 443 20.73 15.36 4.58
N SER A 444 21.74 14.70 5.09
CA SER A 444 21.61 13.69 6.14
C SER A 444 21.29 14.37 7.47
N ARG A 445 20.54 13.68 8.32
CA ARG A 445 20.24 14.09 9.70
C ARG A 445 21.46 13.97 10.60
#